data_66c986518943894f70c8fa695aed10ed
#
_entry.id   66c986518943894f70c8fa695aed10ed
#
_cell.length_a   1.000
_cell.length_b   1.000
_cell.length_c   1.000
_cell.angle_alpha   90.00
_cell.angle_beta   90.00
_cell.angle_gamma   90.00
#
_symmetry.space_group_name_H-M   'P 1'
#
loop_
_entity.id
_entity.type
_entity.pdbx_description
1 polymer ?
#
loop_
_entity_poly.entity_id
_entity_poly.type
_entity_poly.pdbx_seq_one_letter_code
_entity_poly.pdbx_strand_id
1 'polypeptide(L)'
;KSLTASAVSKENIYGNNSVIGAGWFGAAVSTLVNVIENETTAKIDAGNNNITTTGALTVNATDSLTLNNEAGSISAGKIAAGASVNVNVLNNTVTSELLSSTGKIIADSANVTADSVIDLNINTNSTAGGLAGIAGTVAVTNIGDRITSDVNVDDANVQDSVAQAQDTVNGLGLADEISLTAGDSTQKQGTAAIVSADITTNKDINVKATNTVNA
;
A
#
# COMPACT_ATOMS: atom_id res chain seq x y z
N LYS A 1 11.69 35.60 8.96
CA LYS A 1 10.64 34.96 8.10
C LYS A 1 11.01 33.49 7.97
N SER A 2 9.99 32.61 7.93
CA SER A 2 10.17 31.17 7.71
C SER A 2 9.90 30.79 6.25
N LEU A 3 10.45 29.67 5.81
CA LEU A 3 10.19 29.05 4.52
C LEU A 3 9.69 27.64 4.75
N THR A 4 8.53 27.30 4.13
CA THR A 4 7.94 25.97 4.30
C THR A 4 7.52 25.41 2.95
N ALA A 5 7.90 24.16 2.68
CA ALA A 5 7.31 23.32 1.66
C ALA A 5 6.62 22.13 2.35
N SER A 6 5.35 21.90 2.04
CA SER A 6 4.60 20.79 2.65
C SER A 6 3.77 20.08 1.59
N ALA A 7 3.81 18.75 1.62
CA ALA A 7 2.93 17.88 0.87
C ALA A 7 2.20 16.96 1.85
N VAL A 8 0.88 16.87 1.70
CA VAL A 8 0.05 16.02 2.57
C VAL A 8 -0.89 15.21 1.68
N SER A 9 -0.84 13.92 1.82
CA SER A 9 -1.77 12.97 1.21
C SER A 9 -2.55 12.24 2.29
N LYS A 10 -3.83 12.03 2.04
CA LYS A 10 -4.69 11.26 2.93
C LYS A 10 -5.71 10.49 2.11
N GLU A 11 -5.54 9.18 2.08
CA GLU A 11 -6.42 8.26 1.38
C GLU A 11 -7.22 7.42 2.37
N ASN A 12 -8.50 7.25 2.06
CA ASN A 12 -9.37 6.36 2.79
C ASN A 12 -10.16 5.53 1.79
N ILE A 13 -9.78 4.26 1.68
CA ILE A 13 -10.28 3.34 0.66
C ILE A 13 -11.14 2.27 1.32
N TYR A 14 -12.36 2.10 0.80
CA TYR A 14 -13.29 1.08 1.22
C TYR A 14 -13.59 0.15 0.06
N GLY A 15 -13.26 -1.12 0.21
CA GLY A 15 -13.65 -2.18 -0.72
C GLY A 15 -14.62 -3.13 -0.03
N ASN A 16 -15.79 -3.34 -0.63
CA ASN A 16 -16.73 -4.35 -0.15
C ASN A 16 -17.22 -5.16 -1.36
N ASN A 17 -17.03 -6.47 -1.29
CA ASN A 17 -17.54 -7.39 -2.28
C ASN A 17 -18.16 -8.61 -1.57
N SER A 18 -19.48 -8.74 -1.66
CA SER A 18 -20.22 -9.84 -1.05
C SER A 18 -21.06 -10.55 -2.11
N VAL A 19 -20.91 -11.86 -2.20
CA VAL A 19 -21.64 -12.70 -3.17
C VAL A 19 -22.44 -13.78 -2.45
N ILE A 20 -23.70 -13.95 -2.86
CA ILE A 20 -24.57 -14.99 -2.35
C ILE A 20 -25.00 -15.90 -3.49
N GLY A 21 -24.74 -17.19 -3.35
CA GLY A 21 -25.21 -18.24 -4.27
C GLY A 21 -26.15 -19.20 -3.55
N ALA A 22 -27.34 -19.44 -4.13
CA ALA A 22 -28.33 -20.34 -3.55
C ALA A 22 -28.98 -21.22 -4.63
N GLY A 23 -29.32 -22.48 -4.28
CA GLY A 23 -29.97 -23.41 -5.18
C GLY A 23 -29.76 -24.85 -4.78
N TRP A 24 -30.13 -25.81 -5.66
CA TRP A 24 -29.78 -27.22 -5.44
C TRP A 24 -28.24 -27.38 -5.40
N PHE A 25 -27.54 -26.70 -6.32
CA PHE A 25 -26.12 -26.47 -6.32
C PHE A 25 -25.89 -24.97 -6.12
N GLY A 26 -25.41 -24.58 -4.94
CA GLY A 26 -25.10 -23.18 -4.62
C GLY A 26 -23.60 -22.92 -4.79
N ALA A 27 -23.24 -21.99 -5.66
CA ALA A 27 -21.85 -21.51 -5.76
C ALA A 27 -21.79 -20.00 -5.59
N ALA A 28 -20.81 -19.53 -4.82
CA ALA A 28 -20.53 -18.11 -4.62
C ALA A 28 -19.03 -17.86 -4.58
N VAL A 29 -18.56 -16.98 -5.46
CA VAL A 29 -17.14 -16.54 -5.48
C VAL A 29 -17.09 -15.04 -5.39
N SER A 30 -16.33 -14.54 -4.42
CA SER A 30 -16.06 -13.12 -4.23
C SER A 30 -14.57 -12.84 -4.45
N THR A 31 -14.26 -11.87 -5.31
CA THR A 31 -12.88 -11.45 -5.55
C THR A 31 -12.78 -9.95 -5.38
N LEU A 32 -11.85 -9.50 -4.58
CA LEU A 32 -11.52 -8.09 -4.37
C LEU A 32 -10.02 -7.91 -4.61
N VAL A 33 -9.68 -7.05 -5.56
CA VAL A 33 -8.29 -6.72 -5.89
C VAL A 33 -8.11 -5.21 -5.79
N ASN A 34 -7.14 -4.77 -5.00
CA ASN A 34 -6.74 -3.38 -4.92
C ASN A 34 -5.26 -3.26 -5.27
N VAL A 35 -4.97 -2.31 -6.15
CA VAL A 35 -3.61 -1.87 -6.44
C VAL A 35 -3.56 -0.37 -6.15
N ILE A 36 -2.77 0.00 -5.17
CA ILE A 36 -2.66 1.38 -4.69
C ILE A 36 -1.21 1.81 -4.88
N GLU A 37 -1.03 2.85 -5.68
CA GLU A 37 0.26 3.50 -5.89
C GLU A 37 0.11 4.96 -5.47
N ASN A 38 0.90 5.38 -4.50
CA ASN A 38 0.87 6.74 -3.99
C ASN A 38 2.28 7.30 -3.86
N GLU A 39 2.46 8.55 -4.29
CA GLU A 39 3.71 9.30 -4.14
C GLU A 39 3.42 10.67 -3.53
N THR A 40 4.03 10.94 -2.38
CA THR A 40 3.91 12.21 -1.68
C THR A 40 5.29 12.83 -1.52
N THR A 41 5.57 13.89 -2.27
CA THR A 41 6.88 14.53 -2.29
C THR A 41 6.80 16.01 -1.92
N ALA A 42 7.56 16.41 -0.90
CA ALA A 42 7.83 17.81 -0.57
C ALA A 42 9.29 18.13 -0.87
N LYS A 43 9.55 19.24 -1.59
CA LYS A 43 10.90 19.58 -2.03
C LYS A 43 11.18 21.06 -1.93
N ILE A 44 12.35 21.40 -1.41
CA ILE A 44 13.02 22.69 -1.59
C ILE A 44 14.35 22.41 -2.28
N ASP A 45 14.59 23.05 -3.41
CA ASP A 45 15.82 22.94 -4.17
C ASP A 45 16.35 24.37 -4.44
N ALA A 46 17.46 24.69 -3.80
CA ALA A 46 18.14 25.96 -3.98
C ALA A 46 18.93 26.01 -5.29
N GLY A 47 19.26 24.82 -5.86
CA GLY A 47 20.12 24.75 -7.04
C GLY A 47 21.46 25.46 -6.78
N ASN A 48 21.76 26.45 -7.59
CA ASN A 48 22.96 27.28 -7.45
C ASN A 48 22.72 28.60 -6.68
N ASN A 49 21.50 28.84 -6.21
CA ASN A 49 21.12 30.08 -5.54
C ASN A 49 21.23 29.94 -4.02
N ASN A 50 21.45 31.08 -3.34
CA ASN A 50 21.42 31.11 -1.90
C ASN A 50 20.00 31.30 -1.39
N ILE A 51 19.62 30.53 -0.36
CA ILE A 51 18.39 30.72 0.40
C ILE A 51 18.79 31.26 1.78
N THR A 52 18.27 32.44 2.15
CA THR A 52 18.48 33.01 3.47
C THR A 52 17.14 33.30 4.14
N THR A 53 16.91 32.71 5.29
CA THR A 53 15.73 32.94 6.12
C THR A 53 16.14 33.22 7.57
N THR A 54 15.45 34.15 8.26
CA THR A 54 15.67 34.47 9.65
C THR A 54 14.85 33.60 10.61
N GLY A 55 14.03 32.69 10.07
CA GLY A 55 13.21 31.74 10.81
C GLY A 55 13.52 30.33 10.40
N ALA A 56 12.62 29.41 10.75
CA ALA A 56 12.75 28.00 10.40
C ALA A 56 12.59 27.77 8.89
N LEU A 57 13.37 26.84 8.38
CA LEU A 57 13.17 26.21 7.09
C LEU A 57 12.55 24.83 7.33
N THR A 58 11.44 24.55 6.70
CA THR A 58 10.72 23.28 6.91
C THR A 58 10.36 22.63 5.58
N VAL A 59 10.69 21.36 5.45
CA VAL A 59 10.23 20.49 4.35
C VAL A 59 9.52 19.30 4.98
N ASN A 60 8.23 19.16 4.70
CA ASN A 60 7.43 18.12 5.34
C ASN A 60 6.56 17.37 4.30
N ALA A 61 6.72 16.07 4.21
CA ALA A 61 5.82 15.19 3.47
C ALA A 61 5.13 14.25 4.45
N THR A 62 3.82 14.18 4.37
CA THR A 62 3.01 13.30 5.23
C THR A 62 2.02 12.55 4.38
N ASP A 63 1.96 11.25 4.56
CA ASP A 63 0.99 10.37 3.94
C ASP A 63 0.25 9.54 4.98
N SER A 64 -1.06 9.37 4.79
CA SER A 64 -1.89 8.53 5.61
C SER A 64 -2.85 7.75 4.73
N LEU A 65 -2.61 6.45 4.60
CA LEU A 65 -3.46 5.52 3.86
C LEU A 65 -4.25 4.65 4.84
N THR A 66 -5.56 4.66 4.73
CA THR A 66 -6.44 3.71 5.44
C THR A 66 -7.14 2.83 4.42
N LEU A 67 -6.94 1.51 4.51
CA LEU A 67 -7.57 0.52 3.65
C LEU A 67 -8.50 -0.36 4.47
N ASN A 68 -9.80 -0.30 4.17
CA ASN A 68 -10.81 -1.16 4.76
C ASN A 68 -11.41 -2.04 3.67
N ASN A 69 -11.08 -3.32 3.69
CA ASN A 69 -11.52 -4.28 2.69
C ASN A 69 -12.29 -5.44 3.31
N GLU A 70 -13.43 -5.72 2.71
CA GLU A 70 -14.25 -6.87 3.06
C GLU A 70 -14.59 -7.67 1.80
N ALA A 71 -14.18 -8.93 1.75
CA ALA A 71 -14.56 -9.87 0.71
C ALA A 71 -15.32 -11.04 1.33
N GLY A 72 -16.55 -11.29 0.90
CA GLY A 72 -17.41 -12.29 1.48
C GLY A 72 -18.13 -13.15 0.44
N SER A 73 -18.29 -14.46 0.72
CA SER A 73 -19.17 -15.32 -0.04
C SER A 73 -20.04 -16.17 0.87
N ILE A 74 -21.31 -16.28 0.53
CA ILE A 74 -22.26 -17.18 1.17
C ILE A 74 -22.86 -18.07 0.11
N SER A 75 -22.67 -19.39 0.24
CA SER A 75 -23.30 -20.34 -0.64
C SER A 75 -24.23 -21.27 0.16
N ALA A 76 -25.40 -21.56 -0.40
CA ALA A 76 -26.37 -22.45 0.22
C ALA A 76 -27.01 -23.38 -0.81
N GLY A 77 -27.15 -24.66 -0.46
CA GLY A 77 -27.74 -25.65 -1.36
C GLY A 77 -27.62 -27.07 -0.81
N LYS A 78 -28.06 -28.10 -1.55
CA LYS A 78 -27.71 -29.46 -1.17
C LYS A 78 -26.21 -29.71 -1.29
N ILE A 79 -25.61 -29.14 -2.33
CA ILE A 79 -24.16 -29.06 -2.48
C ILE A 79 -23.84 -27.56 -2.61
N ALA A 80 -22.93 -27.07 -1.79
CA ALA A 80 -22.57 -25.67 -1.76
C ALA A 80 -21.04 -25.47 -1.84
N ALA A 81 -20.59 -24.52 -2.67
CA ALA A 81 -19.19 -24.14 -2.75
C ALA A 81 -19.06 -22.62 -2.61
N GLY A 82 -18.20 -22.14 -1.69
CA GLY A 82 -17.96 -20.73 -1.47
C GLY A 82 -16.45 -20.43 -1.50
N ALA A 83 -16.05 -19.37 -2.17
CA ALA A 83 -14.68 -18.88 -2.12
C ALA A 83 -14.64 -17.35 -2.02
N SER A 84 -13.69 -16.83 -1.26
CA SER A 84 -13.43 -15.39 -1.19
C SER A 84 -11.94 -15.13 -1.32
N VAL A 85 -11.58 -14.25 -2.24
CA VAL A 85 -10.19 -13.85 -2.49
C VAL A 85 -10.08 -12.33 -2.32
N ASN A 86 -9.12 -11.90 -1.52
CA ASN A 86 -8.81 -10.50 -1.30
C ASN A 86 -7.32 -10.28 -1.52
N VAL A 87 -6.98 -9.52 -2.55
CA VAL A 87 -5.58 -9.21 -2.91
C VAL A 87 -5.37 -7.71 -2.83
N ASN A 88 -4.38 -7.30 -2.05
CA ASN A 88 -4.01 -5.90 -1.91
C ASN A 88 -2.54 -5.73 -2.21
N VAL A 89 -2.23 -4.82 -3.11
CA VAL A 89 -0.88 -4.39 -3.44
C VAL A 89 -0.79 -2.89 -3.16
N LEU A 90 0.09 -2.53 -2.22
CA LEU A 90 0.27 -1.15 -1.78
C LEU A 90 1.72 -0.73 -2.04
N ASN A 91 1.88 0.31 -2.84
CA ASN A 91 3.15 0.94 -3.10
C ASN A 91 3.04 2.41 -2.71
N ASN A 92 3.65 2.78 -1.59
CA ASN A 92 3.58 4.11 -1.02
C ASN A 92 4.96 4.70 -0.85
N THR A 93 5.22 5.84 -1.49
CA THR A 93 6.49 6.56 -1.41
C THR A 93 6.26 7.95 -0.84
N VAL A 94 6.97 8.26 0.24
CA VAL A 94 6.90 9.57 0.91
C VAL A 94 8.29 10.16 1.01
N THR A 95 8.50 11.32 0.38
CA THR A 95 9.83 11.90 0.28
C THR A 95 9.82 13.39 0.66
N SER A 96 10.72 13.77 1.54
CA SER A 96 11.04 15.17 1.84
C SER A 96 12.46 15.48 1.44
N GLU A 97 12.65 16.48 0.59
CA GLU A 97 13.95 16.80 0.03
C GLU A 97 14.35 18.26 0.27
N LEU A 98 15.52 18.46 0.83
CA LEU A 98 16.20 19.75 0.90
C LEU A 98 17.51 19.67 0.14
N LEU A 99 17.54 20.28 -1.04
CA LEU A 99 18.64 20.13 -1.99
C LEU A 99 19.30 21.48 -2.30
N SER A 100 20.59 21.42 -2.61
CA SER A 100 21.36 22.53 -3.16
C SER A 100 22.55 21.95 -3.95
N SER A 101 22.83 22.52 -5.11
CA SER A 101 24.01 22.13 -5.90
C SER A 101 25.27 22.87 -5.43
N THR A 102 25.25 24.20 -5.49
CA THR A 102 26.35 25.08 -5.04
C THR A 102 25.85 26.26 -4.17
N GLY A 103 24.52 26.44 -4.10
CA GLY A 103 23.91 27.46 -3.27
C GLY A 103 24.02 27.15 -1.80
N LYS A 104 24.06 28.18 -0.96
CA LYS A 104 24.06 28.05 0.50
C LYS A 104 22.68 28.29 1.07
N ILE A 105 22.33 27.51 2.09
CA ILE A 105 21.10 27.65 2.83
C ILE A 105 21.43 28.14 4.23
N ILE A 106 20.91 29.31 4.58
CA ILE A 106 21.09 29.94 5.91
C ILE A 106 19.71 30.07 6.54
N ALA A 107 19.51 29.46 7.71
CA ALA A 107 18.24 29.48 8.42
C ALA A 107 18.48 29.56 9.94
N ASP A 108 17.44 29.89 10.73
CA ASP A 108 17.51 29.79 12.18
C ASP A 108 17.52 28.31 12.63
N SER A 109 16.70 27.48 11.98
CA SER A 109 16.67 26.02 12.12
C SER A 109 16.25 25.35 10.81
N ALA A 110 16.54 24.06 10.64
CA ALA A 110 16.10 23.29 9.49
C ALA A 110 15.40 22.00 9.94
N ASN A 111 14.18 21.75 9.41
CA ASN A 111 13.43 20.54 9.67
C ASN A 111 13.06 19.88 8.35
N VAL A 112 13.48 18.64 8.14
CA VAL A 112 13.14 17.83 6.96
C VAL A 112 12.52 16.54 7.47
N THR A 113 11.21 16.40 7.31
CA THR A 113 10.46 15.29 7.88
C THR A 113 9.61 14.59 6.83
N ALA A 114 9.66 13.26 6.81
CA ALA A 114 8.81 12.42 5.98
C ALA A 114 8.13 11.39 6.88
N ASP A 115 6.80 11.39 6.89
CA ASP A 115 6.01 10.49 7.72
C ASP A 115 5.00 9.74 6.85
N SER A 116 4.98 8.41 6.95
CA SER A 116 4.01 7.52 6.31
C SER A 116 3.29 6.67 7.36
N VAL A 117 1.98 6.63 7.27
CA VAL A 117 1.12 5.76 8.09
C VAL A 117 0.21 4.96 7.19
N ILE A 118 0.24 3.65 7.33
CA ILE A 118 -0.64 2.72 6.61
C ILE A 118 -1.44 1.94 7.63
N ASP A 119 -2.76 2.12 7.61
CA ASP A 119 -3.71 1.38 8.44
C ASP A 119 -4.49 0.39 7.58
N LEU A 120 -4.38 -0.90 7.90
CA LEU A 120 -5.01 -1.98 7.15
C LEU A 120 -6.07 -2.68 8.01
N ASN A 121 -7.28 -2.78 7.47
CA ASN A 121 -8.34 -3.59 8.01
C ASN A 121 -8.89 -4.48 6.89
N ILE A 122 -8.43 -5.73 6.86
CA ILE A 122 -8.74 -6.67 5.79
C ILE A 122 -9.50 -7.84 6.35
N ASN A 123 -10.74 -8.00 5.92
CA ASN A 123 -11.61 -9.08 6.32
C ASN A 123 -12.00 -9.93 5.10
N THR A 124 -11.81 -11.24 5.22
CA THR A 124 -12.17 -12.18 4.16
C THR A 124 -12.92 -13.35 4.76
N ASN A 125 -14.14 -13.58 4.30
CA ASN A 125 -15.02 -14.60 4.86
C ASN A 125 -15.68 -15.42 3.75
N SER A 126 -15.83 -16.72 3.98
CA SER A 126 -16.58 -17.61 3.10
C SER A 126 -17.38 -18.63 3.91
N THR A 127 -18.63 -18.81 3.56
CA THR A 127 -19.52 -19.77 4.22
C THR A 127 -20.23 -20.61 3.17
N ALA A 128 -20.22 -21.93 3.37
CA ALA A 128 -20.98 -22.87 2.55
C ALA A 128 -21.87 -23.74 3.44
N GLY A 129 -23.17 -23.72 3.22
CA GLY A 129 -24.16 -24.44 3.99
C GLY A 129 -24.98 -25.41 3.15
N GLY A 130 -25.13 -26.69 3.64
CA GLY A 130 -25.88 -27.74 2.93
C GLY A 130 -25.59 -29.11 3.46
N LEU A 131 -26.00 -30.16 2.72
CA LEU A 131 -25.61 -31.55 3.01
C LEU A 131 -24.12 -31.82 2.75
N ALA A 132 -23.55 -31.09 1.76
CA ALA A 132 -22.12 -31.03 1.50
C ALA A 132 -21.76 -29.57 1.19
N GLY A 133 -20.81 -29.00 1.93
CA GLY A 133 -20.35 -27.63 1.77
C GLY A 133 -18.82 -27.54 1.80
N ILE A 134 -18.25 -26.77 0.87
CA ILE A 134 -16.82 -26.46 0.82
C ILE A 134 -16.71 -24.93 0.83
N ALA A 135 -15.94 -24.37 1.74
CA ALA A 135 -15.66 -22.94 1.79
C ALA A 135 -14.15 -22.69 1.94
N GLY A 136 -13.64 -21.70 1.21
CA GLY A 136 -12.24 -21.29 1.28
C GLY A 136 -12.08 -19.78 1.21
N THR A 137 -11.09 -19.25 1.92
CA THR A 137 -10.76 -17.83 1.90
C THR A 137 -9.26 -17.63 1.72
N VAL A 138 -8.89 -16.65 0.92
CA VAL A 138 -7.49 -16.23 0.74
C VAL A 138 -7.43 -14.71 0.84
N ALA A 139 -6.57 -14.20 1.72
CA ALA A 139 -6.21 -12.79 1.79
C ALA A 139 -4.71 -12.64 1.60
N VAL A 140 -4.31 -11.85 0.62
CA VAL A 140 -2.91 -11.51 0.36
C VAL A 140 -2.76 -10.01 0.39
N THR A 141 -1.82 -9.52 1.20
CA THR A 141 -1.47 -8.11 1.22
C THR A 141 0.04 -7.98 1.04
N ASN A 142 0.41 -7.31 -0.03
CA ASN A 142 1.80 -6.95 -0.30
C ASN A 142 1.97 -5.44 -0.10
N ILE A 143 2.95 -5.07 0.71
CA ILE A 143 3.34 -3.68 0.95
C ILE A 143 4.77 -3.53 0.45
N GLY A 144 4.96 -2.73 -0.59
CA GLY A 144 6.26 -2.55 -1.23
C GLY A 144 6.26 -2.92 -2.70
N ASP A 145 7.31 -3.58 -3.18
CA ASP A 145 7.42 -3.97 -4.58
C ASP A 145 6.23 -4.81 -5.05
N ARG A 146 5.80 -4.58 -6.28
CA ARG A 146 4.74 -5.38 -6.90
C ARG A 146 5.09 -6.86 -6.86
N ILE A 147 4.07 -7.70 -6.68
CA ILE A 147 4.19 -9.12 -6.98
C ILE A 147 4.43 -9.23 -8.49
N THR A 148 5.66 -9.46 -8.89
CA THR A 148 5.97 -9.82 -10.28
C THR A 148 5.65 -11.30 -10.51
N SER A 149 5.38 -11.71 -11.74
CA SER A 149 5.17 -13.11 -12.10
C SER A 149 6.39 -14.02 -11.80
N ASP A 150 7.53 -13.41 -11.57
CA ASP A 150 8.73 -14.04 -11.03
C ASP A 150 8.85 -13.79 -9.52
N VAL A 151 7.79 -14.12 -8.78
CA VAL A 151 7.83 -14.10 -7.32
C VAL A 151 8.75 -15.23 -6.87
N ASN A 152 10.02 -14.91 -6.81
CA ASN A 152 11.00 -15.68 -6.07
C ASN A 152 10.83 -15.28 -4.58
N VAL A 153 9.66 -15.57 -4.03
CA VAL A 153 9.43 -15.44 -2.60
C VAL A 153 10.06 -16.69 -1.99
N ASP A 154 11.18 -16.52 -1.33
CA ASP A 154 11.78 -17.58 -0.50
C ASP A 154 10.87 -18.00 0.68
N ASP A 155 9.67 -17.42 0.77
CA ASP A 155 8.66 -17.81 1.75
C ASP A 155 7.66 -18.78 1.11
N ALA A 156 7.91 -20.07 1.36
CA ALA A 156 7.09 -21.18 0.88
C ALA A 156 5.59 -21.05 1.26
N ASN A 157 5.29 -20.35 2.35
CA ASN A 157 3.91 -20.20 2.85
C ASN A 157 3.09 -19.25 1.96
N VAL A 158 3.70 -18.21 1.38
CA VAL A 158 3.01 -17.29 0.45
C VAL A 158 2.80 -17.96 -0.89
N GLN A 159 3.78 -18.71 -1.39
CA GLN A 159 3.66 -19.49 -2.63
C GLN A 159 2.56 -20.54 -2.53
N ASP A 160 2.48 -21.27 -1.42
CA ASP A 160 1.45 -22.24 -1.17
C ASP A 160 0.05 -21.62 -1.09
N SER A 161 -0.08 -20.43 -0.49
CA SER A 161 -1.35 -19.73 -0.38
C SER A 161 -1.86 -19.23 -1.74
N VAL A 162 -0.96 -18.71 -2.58
CA VAL A 162 -1.31 -18.29 -3.96
C VAL A 162 -1.61 -19.49 -4.84
N ALA A 163 -0.86 -20.57 -4.72
CA ALA A 163 -1.12 -21.83 -5.47
C ALA A 163 -2.46 -22.45 -5.07
N GLN A 164 -2.79 -22.49 -3.78
CA GLN A 164 -4.09 -22.98 -3.29
C GLN A 164 -5.26 -22.11 -3.77
N ALA A 165 -5.08 -20.78 -3.84
CA ALA A 165 -6.07 -19.88 -4.40
C ALA A 165 -6.27 -20.16 -5.91
N GLN A 166 -5.19 -20.34 -6.65
CA GLN A 166 -5.23 -20.67 -8.07
C GLN A 166 -5.84 -22.04 -8.33
N ASP A 167 -5.50 -23.05 -7.54
CA ASP A 167 -6.10 -24.39 -7.63
C ASP A 167 -7.59 -24.37 -7.33
N THR A 168 -8.04 -23.55 -6.39
CA THR A 168 -9.44 -23.35 -6.07
C THR A 168 -10.18 -22.71 -7.24
N VAL A 169 -9.60 -21.68 -7.86
CA VAL A 169 -10.14 -21.01 -9.07
C VAL A 169 -10.17 -21.96 -10.26
N ASN A 170 -9.12 -22.76 -10.47
CA ASN A 170 -9.04 -23.77 -11.53
C ASN A 170 -10.08 -24.89 -11.33
N GLY A 171 -10.24 -25.34 -10.08
CA GLY A 171 -11.23 -26.37 -9.71
C GLY A 171 -12.69 -25.94 -9.90
N LEU A 172 -12.95 -24.63 -9.92
CA LEU A 172 -14.26 -24.04 -10.20
C LEU A 172 -14.49 -23.75 -11.68
N GLY A 173 -13.53 -24.02 -12.57
CA GLY A 173 -13.62 -23.74 -14.01
C GLY A 173 -13.57 -22.28 -14.40
N LEU A 174 -13.09 -21.41 -13.51
CA LEU A 174 -13.02 -19.95 -13.70
C LEU A 174 -11.61 -19.47 -14.10
N ALA A 175 -10.69 -20.37 -14.42
CA ALA A 175 -9.30 -20.07 -14.70
C ALA A 175 -9.09 -19.14 -15.91
N ASP A 176 -10.04 -19.13 -16.86
CA ASP A 176 -9.95 -18.29 -18.06
C ASP A 176 -10.38 -16.82 -17.80
N GLU A 177 -11.06 -16.54 -16.68
CA GLU A 177 -11.58 -15.20 -16.38
C GLU A 177 -10.79 -14.46 -15.28
N ILE A 178 -9.97 -15.17 -14.51
CA ILE A 178 -9.18 -14.57 -13.41
C ILE A 178 -7.70 -14.83 -13.66
N SER A 179 -7.08 -13.92 -14.37
CA SER A 179 -5.62 -13.86 -14.50
C SER A 179 -5.06 -12.84 -13.52
N LEU A 180 -4.39 -13.29 -12.48
CA LEU A 180 -3.60 -12.42 -11.62
C LEU A 180 -2.30 -12.05 -12.35
N THR A 181 -2.37 -11.06 -13.21
CA THR A 181 -1.18 -10.52 -13.87
C THR A 181 -0.56 -9.44 -12.99
N ALA A 182 0.56 -9.76 -12.39
CA ALA A 182 1.40 -8.77 -11.73
C ALA A 182 2.15 -7.94 -12.77
N GLY A 183 2.05 -6.63 -12.67
CA GLY A 183 2.79 -5.72 -13.55
C GLY A 183 4.20 -5.44 -13.02
N ASP A 184 5.13 -5.19 -13.92
CA ASP A 184 6.48 -4.73 -13.59
C ASP A 184 6.42 -3.28 -13.07
N SER A 185 6.89 -3.04 -11.85
CA SER A 185 7.01 -1.72 -11.26
C SER A 185 8.42 -1.53 -10.70
N THR A 186 9.05 -0.46 -11.14
CA THR A 186 10.33 0.01 -10.58
C THR A 186 10.16 0.88 -9.33
N GLN A 187 8.92 1.13 -8.92
CA GLN A 187 8.65 1.93 -7.73
C GLN A 187 8.85 1.09 -6.47
N LYS A 188 9.69 1.61 -5.60
CA LYS A 188 9.96 1.00 -4.29
C LYS A 188 9.16 1.75 -3.24
N GLN A 189 8.52 1.03 -2.33
CA GLN A 189 7.98 1.65 -1.15
C GLN A 189 9.09 2.22 -0.30
N GLY A 190 8.90 3.43 0.22
CA GLY A 190 9.87 4.00 1.12
C GLY A 190 9.44 5.35 1.67
N THR A 191 9.96 5.64 2.85
CA THR A 191 9.84 6.96 3.47
C THR A 191 11.25 7.51 3.64
N ALA A 192 11.54 8.65 3.01
CA ALA A 192 12.86 9.23 2.99
C ALA A 192 12.83 10.73 3.31
N ALA A 193 13.68 11.15 4.25
CA ALA A 193 14.03 12.55 4.46
C ALA A 193 15.46 12.75 3.97
N ILE A 194 15.64 13.57 2.94
CA ILE A 194 16.91 13.73 2.23
C ILE A 194 17.40 15.17 2.40
N VAL A 195 18.63 15.32 2.84
CA VAL A 195 19.34 16.59 2.87
C VAL A 195 20.64 16.44 2.07
N SER A 196 20.73 17.17 0.96
CA SER A 196 21.90 17.26 0.12
C SER A 196 22.17 18.73 -0.20
N ALA A 197 22.65 19.48 0.81
CA ALA A 197 22.82 20.93 0.73
C ALA A 197 23.91 21.42 1.70
N ASP A 198 24.54 22.56 1.37
CA ASP A 198 25.38 23.32 2.32
C ASP A 198 24.47 24.18 3.21
N ILE A 199 24.26 23.74 4.45
CA ILE A 199 23.32 24.36 5.38
C ILE A 199 24.06 24.93 6.58
N THR A 200 23.74 26.18 6.92
CA THR A 200 24.16 26.82 8.18
C THR A 200 22.94 27.25 8.97
N THR A 201 22.86 26.80 10.23
CA THR A 201 21.76 27.16 11.14
C THR A 201 22.28 27.67 12.46
N ASN A 202 21.49 28.52 13.16
CA ASN A 202 21.79 28.95 14.55
C ASN A 202 21.31 27.93 15.58
N LYS A 203 20.36 27.07 15.20
CA LYS A 203 19.76 26.03 16.04
C LYS A 203 19.87 24.69 15.36
N ASP A 204 19.00 23.77 15.71
CA ASP A 204 19.04 22.37 15.30
C ASP A 204 18.73 22.16 13.81
N ILE A 205 19.36 21.16 13.23
CA ILE A 205 18.95 20.52 11.99
C ILE A 205 18.32 19.17 12.35
N ASN A 206 17.05 19.02 12.06
CA ASN A 206 16.30 17.80 12.31
C ASN A 206 15.94 17.13 10.98
N VAL A 207 16.40 15.89 10.80
CA VAL A 207 16.10 15.06 9.62
C VAL A 207 15.48 13.77 10.11
N LYS A 208 14.22 13.51 9.75
CA LYS A 208 13.49 12.35 10.24
C LYS A 208 12.64 11.71 9.16
N ALA A 209 12.71 10.40 9.06
CA ALA A 209 11.78 9.59 8.28
C ALA A 209 11.11 8.54 9.18
N THR A 210 9.80 8.42 9.09
CA THR A 210 9.01 7.47 9.89
C THR A 210 8.06 6.72 8.96
N ASN A 211 8.05 5.40 9.06
CA ASN A 211 7.07 4.57 8.38
C ASN A 211 6.39 3.67 9.43
N THR A 212 5.06 3.72 9.48
CA THR A 212 4.25 2.95 10.40
C THR A 212 3.21 2.15 9.62
N VAL A 213 3.16 0.85 9.87
CA VAL A 213 2.14 -0.04 9.30
C VAL A 213 1.39 -0.70 10.44
N ASN A 214 0.07 -0.52 10.45
CA ASN A 214 -0.86 -1.15 11.39
C ASN A 214 -1.75 -2.12 10.59
N ALA A 215 -1.81 -3.41 11.00
CA ALA A 215 -2.56 -4.45 10.31
C ALA A 215 -3.24 -5.40 11.30
#